data_4c3a6b00ac6390defea633df8740bebb
#
_entry.id   4c3a6b00ac6390defea633df8740bebb
#
_cell.length_a   1.000
_cell.length_b   1.000
_cell.length_c   1.000
_cell.angle_alpha   90.00
_cell.angle_beta   90.00
_cell.angle_gamma   90.00
#
_symmetry.space_group_name_H-M   'P 1'
#
loop_
_entity.id
_entity.type
_entity.pdbx_description
1 polymer ?
#
loop_
_entity_poly.entity_id
_entity_poly.type
_entity_poly.pdbx_seq_one_letter_code
_entity_poly.pdbx_strand_id
1 'polypeptide(L)'
;MKNRILGFVMGMLMMSGTALASDVYITQSGEDFTANINQDGQTNKYGQSGTVATHTGDDQTLDIDQIGNTNTITATVVGATQTLTLRQAGNSNTSTVSVGANSASADNSIIQTLTGNSNTTTVNVAATAAGDDADVDLVLTGDSNTVTIHENSTATMIGDDKKITNITAIGGSNTITSTHSGAADQDTTIHHTGSDSTFSITQDGAHDGTVSITTVGSDHNVTVTMDD
;
A
#
# COMPACT_ATOMS: atom_id res chain seq x y z
N MET A 1 29.11 21.33 -10.25
CA MET A 1 28.15 21.30 -11.36
C MET A 1 27.30 20.07 -11.16
N LYS A 2 26.06 20.22 -10.67
CA LYS A 2 25.13 19.11 -10.50
C LYS A 2 24.56 18.80 -11.88
N ASN A 3 24.91 17.67 -12.44
CA ASN A 3 24.22 17.16 -13.63
C ASN A 3 22.83 16.68 -13.20
N ARG A 4 21.84 17.51 -13.41
CA ARG A 4 20.44 17.08 -13.34
C ARG A 4 20.15 16.28 -14.60
N ILE A 5 20.08 14.97 -14.48
CA ILE A 5 19.49 14.13 -15.51
C ILE A 5 17.96 14.22 -15.29
N LEU A 6 17.34 15.10 -16.05
CA LEU A 6 15.90 15.24 -16.10
C LEU A 6 15.33 14.04 -16.86
N GLY A 7 15.08 12.96 -16.18
CA GLY A 7 14.42 11.79 -16.74
C GLY A 7 12.90 11.98 -16.75
N PHE A 8 12.37 12.76 -17.67
CA PHE A 8 10.94 12.89 -17.89
C PHE A 8 10.48 11.77 -18.82
N VAL A 9 9.85 10.73 -18.30
CA VAL A 9 9.12 9.75 -19.10
C VAL A 9 7.62 9.92 -18.80
N MET A 10 6.98 10.79 -19.56
CA MET A 10 5.53 10.90 -19.57
C MET A 10 4.98 9.90 -20.59
N GLY A 11 4.71 8.69 -20.17
CA GLY A 11 4.02 7.70 -20.97
C GLY A 11 2.54 7.68 -20.63
N MET A 12 1.72 8.49 -21.30
CA MET A 12 0.27 8.34 -21.26
C MET A 12 -0.13 7.28 -22.27
N LEU A 13 -0.27 6.03 -21.84
CA LEU A 13 -0.77 4.97 -22.71
C LEU A 13 -2.29 4.85 -22.51
N MET A 14 -3.08 5.52 -23.36
CA MET A 14 -4.51 5.28 -23.46
C MET A 14 -4.74 4.16 -24.49
N MET A 15 -5.10 2.98 -24.02
CA MET A 15 -5.60 1.91 -24.89
C MET A 15 -7.11 1.76 -24.69
N SER A 16 -7.91 2.39 -25.53
CA SER A 16 -9.34 2.14 -25.64
C SER A 16 -9.58 1.09 -26.75
N GLY A 17 -9.80 -0.14 -26.33
CA GLY A 17 -10.14 -1.23 -27.25
C GLY A 17 -10.34 -2.52 -26.43
N THR A 18 -10.98 -3.52 -27.02
CA THR A 18 -11.12 -4.86 -26.43
C THR A 18 -9.75 -5.55 -26.29
N ALA A 19 -8.89 -5.01 -25.42
CA ALA A 19 -7.57 -5.56 -25.18
C ALA A 19 -7.66 -6.76 -24.25
N LEU A 20 -7.14 -7.87 -24.70
CA LEU A 20 -7.16 -9.16 -23.99
C LEU A 20 -6.12 -9.24 -22.86
N ALA A 21 -5.22 -8.33 -22.71
CA ALA A 21 -4.33 -8.13 -21.57
C ALA A 21 -3.57 -6.80 -21.73
N SER A 22 -3.52 -6.01 -20.69
CA SER A 22 -2.76 -4.76 -20.67
C SER A 22 -1.67 -4.87 -19.61
N ASP A 23 -0.55 -5.50 -19.96
CA ASP A 23 0.60 -5.52 -19.08
C ASP A 23 1.39 -4.22 -19.25
N VAL A 24 1.47 -3.41 -18.19
CA VAL A 24 2.39 -2.28 -18.12
C VAL A 24 3.47 -2.62 -17.11
N TYR A 25 4.70 -2.50 -17.53
CA TYR A 25 5.85 -2.76 -16.71
C TYR A 25 6.83 -1.59 -16.78
N ILE A 26 7.15 -1.01 -15.64
CA ILE A 26 8.08 0.13 -15.55
C ILE A 26 9.15 -0.18 -14.52
N THR A 27 10.40 -0.06 -14.93
CA THR A 27 11.54 0.02 -14.03
C THR A 27 12.16 1.39 -14.17
N GLN A 28 12.35 2.09 -13.06
CA GLN A 28 12.90 3.42 -13.04
C GLN A 28 14.01 3.52 -11.98
N SER A 29 15.02 4.31 -12.27
CA SER A 29 16.07 4.65 -11.33
C SER A 29 16.45 6.12 -11.53
N GLY A 30 16.36 6.92 -10.48
CA GLY A 30 16.64 8.35 -10.49
C GLY A 30 15.73 9.12 -9.56
N GLU A 31 16.03 10.37 -9.32
CA GLU A 31 15.25 11.28 -8.46
C GLU A 31 14.07 11.90 -9.24
N ASP A 32 13.07 12.43 -8.51
CA ASP A 32 11.95 13.21 -9.06
C ASP A 32 11.12 12.45 -10.12
N PHE A 33 10.78 11.20 -9.88
CA PHE A 33 9.98 10.42 -10.83
C PHE A 33 8.47 10.55 -10.57
N THR A 34 7.72 10.81 -11.62
CA THR A 34 6.25 10.79 -11.59
C THR A 34 5.72 9.88 -12.68
N ALA A 35 4.86 8.93 -12.31
CA ALA A 35 4.14 8.09 -13.25
C ALA A 35 2.64 8.17 -12.98
N ASN A 36 1.87 8.33 -14.08
CA ASN A 36 0.42 8.17 -14.08
C ASN A 36 0.07 7.05 -15.06
N ILE A 37 -0.53 5.99 -14.57
CA ILE A 37 -0.87 4.80 -15.34
C ILE A 37 -2.37 4.57 -15.24
N ASN A 38 -3.04 4.62 -16.38
CA ASN A 38 -4.44 4.28 -16.46
C ASN A 38 -4.63 3.06 -17.37
N GLN A 39 -5.17 2.00 -16.83
CA GLN A 39 -5.46 0.75 -17.53
C GLN A 39 -6.98 0.50 -17.50
N ASP A 40 -7.61 0.54 -18.66
CA ASP A 40 -9.00 0.18 -18.88
C ASP A 40 -9.06 -1.13 -19.67
N GLY A 41 -9.83 -2.10 -19.19
CA GLY A 41 -9.92 -3.40 -19.85
C GLY A 41 -10.26 -4.55 -18.89
N GLN A 42 -10.36 -5.77 -19.43
CA GLN A 42 -10.81 -6.94 -18.68
C GLN A 42 -9.74 -7.59 -17.80
N THR A 43 -8.48 -7.52 -18.20
CA THR A 43 -7.37 -8.10 -17.45
C THR A 43 -6.24 -7.09 -17.33
N ASN A 44 -6.15 -6.44 -16.19
CA ASN A 44 -5.17 -5.40 -15.96
C ASN A 44 -3.99 -5.98 -15.15
N LYS A 45 -2.80 -5.51 -15.42
CA LYS A 45 -1.60 -5.81 -14.64
C LYS A 45 -0.64 -4.63 -14.69
N TYR A 46 -0.04 -4.32 -13.56
CA TYR A 46 1.10 -3.44 -13.44
C TYR A 46 2.20 -4.22 -12.70
N GLY A 47 3.32 -4.50 -13.35
CA GLY A 47 4.24 -5.53 -12.91
C GLY A 47 3.75 -6.94 -13.27
N GLN A 48 4.58 -7.70 -13.94
CA GLN A 48 4.23 -9.02 -14.44
C GLN A 48 4.57 -10.12 -13.42
N SER A 49 3.89 -11.26 -13.48
CA SER A 49 4.26 -12.45 -12.71
C SER A 49 5.75 -12.79 -12.89
N GLY A 50 6.50 -12.70 -11.80
CA GLY A 50 7.96 -12.91 -11.80
C GLY A 50 8.80 -11.66 -12.07
N THR A 51 8.18 -10.52 -12.40
CA THR A 51 8.89 -9.25 -12.59
C THR A 51 8.10 -8.12 -11.94
N VAL A 52 8.60 -7.62 -10.84
CA VAL A 52 7.99 -6.53 -10.07
C VAL A 52 8.34 -5.19 -10.75
N ALA A 53 7.38 -4.30 -10.86
CA ALA A 53 7.67 -2.92 -11.23
C ALA A 53 8.50 -2.29 -10.11
N THR A 54 9.71 -1.81 -10.44
CA THR A 54 10.65 -1.30 -9.44
C THR A 54 10.99 0.15 -9.73
N HIS A 55 10.80 0.99 -8.72
CA HIS A 55 11.14 2.41 -8.75
C HIS A 55 12.17 2.70 -7.67
N THR A 56 13.28 3.30 -8.04
CA THR A 56 14.38 3.59 -7.12
C THR A 56 14.81 5.04 -7.27
N GLY A 57 14.82 5.77 -6.17
CA GLY A 57 15.22 7.18 -6.10
C GLY A 57 14.36 7.97 -5.14
N ASP A 58 14.74 9.21 -4.90
CA ASP A 58 13.99 10.09 -4.01
C ASP A 58 12.83 10.76 -4.76
N ASP A 59 11.81 11.22 -4.02
CA ASP A 59 10.64 11.96 -4.53
C ASP A 59 9.87 11.21 -5.63
N GLN A 60 9.47 9.98 -5.34
CA GLN A 60 8.70 9.16 -6.28
C GLN A 60 7.19 9.38 -6.10
N THR A 61 6.48 9.66 -7.18
CA THR A 61 5.02 9.74 -7.22
C THR A 61 4.45 8.77 -8.24
N LEU A 62 3.60 7.88 -7.78
CA LEU A 62 2.93 6.87 -8.60
C LEU A 62 1.41 7.00 -8.43
N ASP A 63 0.71 7.25 -9.52
CA ASP A 63 -0.75 7.25 -9.56
C ASP A 63 -1.20 6.20 -10.58
N ILE A 64 -1.86 5.15 -10.11
CA ILE A 64 -2.20 3.98 -10.91
C ILE A 64 -3.69 3.68 -10.77
N ASP A 65 -4.42 3.80 -11.87
CA ASP A 65 -5.81 3.43 -12.00
C ASP A 65 -5.97 2.18 -12.86
N GLN A 66 -6.59 1.14 -12.33
CA GLN A 66 -6.96 -0.05 -13.08
C GLN A 66 -8.47 -0.27 -13.02
N ILE A 67 -9.11 -0.32 -14.19
CA ILE A 67 -10.54 -0.55 -14.32
C ILE A 67 -10.74 -1.83 -15.11
N GLY A 68 -11.57 -2.74 -14.62
CA GLY A 68 -11.85 -3.98 -15.33
C GLY A 68 -12.14 -5.17 -14.39
N ASN A 69 -12.18 -6.36 -14.92
CA ASN A 69 -12.63 -7.55 -14.19
C ASN A 69 -11.53 -8.22 -13.37
N THR A 70 -10.28 -8.17 -13.81
CA THR A 70 -9.17 -8.82 -13.10
C THR A 70 -8.00 -7.85 -13.02
N ASN A 71 -7.77 -7.33 -11.84
CA ASN A 71 -6.75 -6.34 -11.60
C ASN A 71 -5.56 -6.98 -10.88
N THR A 72 -4.38 -6.50 -11.11
CA THR A 72 -3.19 -6.88 -10.36
C THR A 72 -2.21 -5.71 -10.34
N ILE A 73 -1.73 -5.31 -9.20
CA ILE A 73 -0.63 -4.37 -9.02
C ILE A 73 0.46 -5.08 -8.23
N THR A 74 1.68 -5.04 -8.71
CA THR A 74 2.85 -5.46 -7.95
C THR A 74 3.95 -4.43 -8.15
N ALA A 75 4.29 -3.72 -7.10
CA ALA A 75 5.25 -2.63 -7.14
C ALA A 75 6.22 -2.65 -5.97
N THR A 76 7.47 -2.29 -6.24
CA THR A 76 8.47 -2.01 -5.22
C THR A 76 8.99 -0.61 -5.43
N VAL A 77 8.95 0.21 -4.40
CA VAL A 77 9.44 1.60 -4.42
C VAL A 77 10.46 1.79 -3.32
N VAL A 78 11.62 2.33 -3.68
CA VAL A 78 12.76 2.47 -2.78
C VAL A 78 13.34 3.88 -2.89
N GLY A 79 13.41 4.59 -1.78
CA GLY A 79 13.98 5.96 -1.71
C GLY A 79 13.36 6.76 -0.58
N ALA A 80 13.68 8.04 -0.49
CA ALA A 80 13.03 8.98 0.42
C ALA A 80 11.78 9.57 -0.23
N THR A 81 10.77 9.90 0.54
CA THR A 81 9.54 10.59 0.13
C THR A 81 8.79 9.89 -1.02
N GLN A 82 8.02 8.89 -0.66
CA GLN A 82 7.26 8.10 -1.63
C GLN A 82 5.77 8.40 -1.52
N THR A 83 5.12 8.71 -2.64
CA THR A 83 3.67 8.87 -2.71
C THR A 83 3.07 7.89 -3.71
N LEU A 84 2.24 6.98 -3.23
CA LEU A 84 1.58 5.97 -4.05
C LEU A 84 0.06 6.11 -3.92
N THR A 85 -0.61 6.35 -5.04
CA THR A 85 -2.06 6.33 -5.13
C THR A 85 -2.46 5.21 -6.07
N LEU A 86 -3.12 4.19 -5.55
CA LEU A 86 -3.49 3.00 -6.29
C LEU A 86 -5.00 2.80 -6.23
N ARG A 87 -5.65 2.73 -7.39
CA ARG A 87 -7.08 2.43 -7.50
C ARG A 87 -7.30 1.22 -8.38
N GLN A 88 -8.07 0.31 -7.88
CA GLN A 88 -8.53 -0.85 -8.64
C GLN A 88 -10.05 -0.96 -8.57
N ALA A 89 -10.71 -1.00 -9.71
CA ALA A 89 -12.15 -1.25 -9.81
C ALA A 89 -12.41 -2.47 -10.68
N GLY A 90 -13.07 -3.48 -10.12
CA GLY A 90 -13.31 -4.73 -10.84
C GLY A 90 -13.77 -5.85 -9.92
N ASN A 91 -13.85 -7.05 -10.44
CA ASN A 91 -14.36 -8.20 -9.70
C ASN A 91 -13.30 -8.92 -8.87
N SER A 92 -12.04 -8.92 -9.30
CA SER A 92 -10.97 -9.61 -8.57
C SER A 92 -9.73 -8.72 -8.51
N ASN A 93 -9.55 -8.07 -7.41
CA ASN A 93 -8.45 -7.14 -7.20
C ASN A 93 -7.31 -7.83 -6.45
N THR A 94 -6.10 -7.51 -6.78
CA THR A 94 -4.92 -7.89 -6.00
C THR A 94 -3.93 -6.74 -6.05
N SER A 95 -3.44 -6.32 -4.91
CA SER A 95 -2.40 -5.29 -4.82
C SER A 95 -1.29 -5.78 -3.88
N THR A 96 -0.07 -5.76 -4.37
CA THR A 96 1.12 -6.02 -3.53
C THR A 96 2.08 -4.86 -3.71
N VAL A 97 2.31 -4.14 -2.65
CA VAL A 97 3.18 -2.97 -2.64
C VAL A 97 4.25 -3.14 -1.57
N SER A 98 5.49 -2.90 -1.95
CA SER A 98 6.61 -2.87 -1.02
C SER A 98 7.28 -1.51 -1.13
N VAL A 99 7.34 -0.79 -0.02
CA VAL A 99 8.03 0.50 0.10
C VAL A 99 9.18 0.35 1.07
N GLY A 100 10.36 0.72 0.63
CA GLY A 100 11.57 0.67 1.42
C GLY A 100 12.29 2.01 1.43
N ALA A 101 12.49 2.57 2.59
CA ALA A 101 13.27 3.78 2.78
C ALA A 101 14.75 3.46 2.95
N ASN A 102 15.60 4.16 2.21
CA ASN A 102 17.06 4.01 2.26
C ASN A 102 17.77 5.26 2.79
N SER A 103 17.05 6.29 3.16
CA SER A 103 17.63 7.57 3.60
C SER A 103 17.13 8.00 4.98
N ALA A 104 17.88 8.86 5.62
CA ALA A 104 17.65 9.36 6.96
C ALA A 104 16.53 10.41 7.01
N SER A 105 15.40 10.19 6.49
CA SER A 105 14.17 10.99 6.56
C SER A 105 13.30 10.59 5.37
N ALA A 106 12.47 9.58 5.51
CA ALA A 106 11.63 9.10 4.44
C ALA A 106 10.18 9.20 4.87
N ASP A 107 9.43 10.06 4.19
CA ASP A 107 8.00 10.19 4.36
C ASP A 107 7.31 9.35 3.29
N ASN A 108 6.64 8.29 3.69
CA ASN A 108 5.94 7.40 2.77
C ASN A 108 4.43 7.56 2.94
N SER A 109 3.73 7.83 1.85
CA SER A 109 2.27 7.88 1.81
C SER A 109 1.73 6.88 0.81
N ILE A 110 0.93 5.95 1.27
CA ILE A 110 0.34 4.89 0.46
C ILE A 110 -1.18 4.97 0.59
N ILE A 111 -1.86 5.32 -0.49
CA ILE A 111 -3.31 5.37 -0.56
C ILE A 111 -3.78 4.30 -1.54
N GLN A 112 -4.58 3.36 -1.06
CA GLN A 112 -5.15 2.32 -1.92
C GLN A 112 -6.66 2.29 -1.82
N THR A 113 -7.32 2.26 -2.97
CA THR A 113 -8.78 2.06 -3.07
C THR A 113 -9.06 0.86 -3.96
N LEU A 114 -9.60 -0.19 -3.38
CA LEU A 114 -9.98 -1.40 -4.09
C LEU A 114 -11.50 -1.58 -4.04
N THR A 115 -12.12 -1.68 -5.21
CA THR A 115 -13.56 -1.90 -5.33
C THR A 115 -13.83 -3.13 -6.17
N GLY A 116 -14.56 -4.09 -5.64
CA GLY A 116 -14.85 -5.34 -6.35
C GLY A 116 -15.43 -6.38 -5.41
N ASN A 117 -15.55 -7.59 -5.90
CA ASN A 117 -16.11 -8.68 -5.12
C ASN A 117 -15.09 -9.36 -4.20
N SER A 118 -13.84 -9.43 -4.63
CA SER A 118 -12.78 -10.07 -3.84
C SER A 118 -11.52 -9.23 -3.89
N ASN A 119 -11.25 -8.50 -2.83
CA ASN A 119 -10.10 -7.63 -2.73
C ASN A 119 -9.01 -8.29 -1.88
N THR A 120 -7.80 -8.26 -2.38
CA THR A 120 -6.61 -8.68 -1.62
C THR A 120 -5.57 -7.58 -1.70
N THR A 121 -5.07 -7.12 -0.58
CA THR A 121 -3.96 -6.18 -0.55
C THR A 121 -2.90 -6.61 0.45
N THR A 122 -1.65 -6.45 0.04
CA THR A 122 -0.48 -6.63 0.89
C THR A 122 0.37 -5.37 0.78
N VAL A 123 0.63 -4.74 1.90
CA VAL A 123 1.51 -3.57 2.00
C VAL A 123 2.66 -3.90 2.94
N ASN A 124 3.88 -3.77 2.44
CA ASN A 124 5.08 -3.93 3.23
C ASN A 124 5.82 -2.59 3.25
N VAL A 125 5.99 -2.02 4.41
CA VAL A 125 6.80 -0.82 4.60
C VAL A 125 8.00 -1.18 5.46
N ALA A 126 9.19 -1.00 4.91
CA ALA A 126 10.45 -1.24 5.60
C ALA A 126 11.19 0.09 5.77
N ALA A 127 11.17 0.62 6.96
CA ALA A 127 11.98 1.79 7.34
C ALA A 127 13.33 1.31 7.88
N THR A 128 14.42 1.82 7.33
CA THR A 128 15.78 1.43 7.73
C THR A 128 16.58 2.57 8.37
N ALA A 129 16.01 3.78 8.42
CA ALA A 129 16.67 4.96 8.97
C ALA A 129 15.80 5.65 10.03
N ALA A 130 16.42 6.48 10.87
CA ALA A 130 15.72 7.30 11.83
C ALA A 130 14.98 8.46 11.14
N GLY A 131 13.76 8.78 11.56
CA GLY A 131 12.94 9.86 11.01
C GLY A 131 12.06 9.41 9.84
N ASP A 132 11.66 8.14 9.79
CA ASP A 132 10.83 7.59 8.72
C ASP A 132 9.35 7.58 9.15
N ASP A 133 8.54 8.44 8.57
CA ASP A 133 7.08 8.42 8.72
C ASP A 133 6.44 7.51 7.65
N ALA A 134 5.47 6.71 8.04
CA ALA A 134 4.68 5.91 7.12
C ALA A 134 3.18 6.13 7.36
N ASP A 135 2.48 6.51 6.31
CA ASP A 135 1.03 6.68 6.32
C ASP A 135 0.40 5.73 5.30
N VAL A 136 -0.45 4.82 5.78
CA VAL A 136 -1.10 3.81 4.95
C VAL A 136 -2.60 3.92 5.09
N ASP A 137 -3.26 4.42 4.04
CA ASP A 137 -4.71 4.54 3.95
C ASP A 137 -5.28 3.52 2.97
N LEU A 138 -6.10 2.61 3.46
CA LEU A 138 -6.74 1.58 2.66
C LEU A 138 -8.26 1.68 2.70
N VAL A 139 -8.88 1.73 1.53
CA VAL A 139 -10.34 1.64 1.37
C VAL A 139 -10.68 0.43 0.50
N LEU A 140 -11.36 -0.54 1.09
CA LEU A 140 -11.73 -1.77 0.41
C LEU A 140 -13.25 -1.95 0.44
N THR A 141 -13.83 -2.20 -0.73
CA THR A 141 -15.25 -2.51 -0.88
C THR A 141 -15.42 -3.78 -1.70
N GLY A 142 -15.97 -4.83 -1.12
CA GLY A 142 -16.15 -6.12 -1.77
C GLY A 142 -16.73 -7.14 -0.82
N ASP A 143 -17.11 -8.31 -1.33
CA ASP A 143 -17.74 -9.34 -0.51
C ASP A 143 -16.75 -10.03 0.44
N SER A 144 -15.47 -10.08 0.07
CA SER A 144 -14.42 -10.69 0.87
C SER A 144 -13.12 -9.90 0.71
N ASN A 145 -12.76 -9.15 1.72
CA ASN A 145 -11.54 -8.37 1.70
C ASN A 145 -10.45 -9.06 2.53
N THR A 146 -9.27 -9.18 1.97
CA THR A 146 -8.08 -9.63 2.71
C THR A 146 -7.05 -8.52 2.71
N VAL A 147 -6.65 -8.10 3.88
CA VAL A 147 -5.64 -7.06 4.09
C VAL A 147 -4.49 -7.63 4.90
N THR A 148 -3.29 -7.42 4.43
CA THR A 148 -2.07 -7.74 5.18
C THR A 148 -1.14 -6.54 5.14
N ILE A 149 -0.79 -6.01 6.29
CA ILE A 149 0.13 -4.89 6.43
C ILE A 149 1.28 -5.31 7.33
N HIS A 150 2.49 -5.06 6.86
CA HIS A 150 3.70 -5.22 7.65
C HIS A 150 4.49 -3.91 7.60
N GLU A 151 4.58 -3.25 8.71
CA GLU A 151 5.42 -2.07 8.89
C GLU A 151 6.54 -2.41 9.87
N ASN A 152 7.76 -2.39 9.38
CA ASN A 152 8.94 -2.79 10.14
C ASN A 152 9.99 -1.68 10.12
N SER A 153 10.37 -1.20 11.30
CA SER A 153 11.49 -0.28 11.48
C SER A 153 12.65 -1.02 12.16
N THR A 154 13.81 -1.00 11.52
CA THR A 154 15.03 -1.58 12.10
C THR A 154 15.95 -0.54 12.71
N ALA A 155 15.63 0.74 12.57
CA ALA A 155 16.42 1.85 13.11
C ALA A 155 16.07 2.15 14.58
N THR A 156 17.04 2.67 15.33
CA THR A 156 16.76 3.33 16.60
C THR A 156 16.17 4.70 16.28
N MET A 157 14.87 4.83 16.43
CA MET A 157 14.16 6.06 16.16
C MET A 157 14.53 7.13 17.18
N ILE A 158 14.76 8.34 16.72
CA ILE A 158 15.05 9.50 17.57
C ILE A 158 14.14 10.63 17.09
N GLY A 159 13.03 10.84 17.78
CA GLY A 159 12.10 11.91 17.44
C GLY A 159 10.65 11.46 17.40
N ASP A 160 9.81 12.24 16.73
CA ASP A 160 8.37 12.03 16.61
C ASP A 160 8.02 11.13 15.39
N ASP A 161 8.84 10.12 15.12
CA ASP A 161 8.59 9.20 14.00
C ASP A 161 7.29 8.43 14.24
N LYS A 162 6.42 8.43 13.24
CA LYS A 162 5.07 7.90 13.37
C LYS A 162 4.67 6.99 12.22
N LYS A 163 4.02 5.89 12.56
CA LYS A 163 3.36 5.01 11.58
C LYS A 163 1.86 5.06 11.79
N ILE A 164 1.15 5.44 10.75
CA ILE A 164 -0.31 5.56 10.76
C ILE A 164 -0.89 4.56 9.76
N THR A 165 -1.78 3.71 10.23
CA THR A 165 -2.50 2.79 9.37
C THR A 165 -3.99 2.99 9.53
N ASN A 166 -4.67 3.43 8.47
CA ASN A 166 -6.12 3.58 8.44
C ASN A 166 -6.72 2.59 7.44
N ILE A 167 -7.63 1.78 7.91
CA ILE A 167 -8.30 0.78 7.08
C ILE A 167 -9.80 0.97 7.15
N THR A 168 -10.44 1.18 6.01
CA THR A 168 -11.88 1.11 5.86
C THR A 168 -12.23 -0.09 5.00
N ALA A 169 -12.93 -1.08 5.58
CA ALA A 169 -13.31 -2.30 4.88
C ALA A 169 -14.82 -2.49 4.93
N ILE A 170 -15.44 -2.64 3.76
CA ILE A 170 -16.88 -2.86 3.62
C ILE A 170 -17.11 -4.17 2.86
N GLY A 171 -17.83 -5.12 3.47
CA GLY A 171 -18.10 -6.41 2.84
C GLY A 171 -18.47 -7.51 3.81
N GLY A 172 -18.83 -8.65 3.30
CA GLY A 172 -19.35 -9.78 4.09
C GLY A 172 -18.31 -10.42 4.99
N SER A 173 -17.19 -10.83 4.45
CA SER A 173 -16.17 -11.57 5.21
C SER A 173 -14.82 -10.91 5.02
N ASN A 174 -14.35 -10.21 6.02
CA ASN A 174 -13.09 -9.48 5.94
C ASN A 174 -12.02 -10.11 6.85
N THR A 175 -10.81 -10.24 6.33
CA THR A 175 -9.64 -10.64 7.13
C THR A 175 -8.62 -9.52 7.07
N ILE A 176 -8.29 -8.96 8.23
CA ILE A 176 -7.33 -7.86 8.34
C ILE A 176 -6.22 -8.30 9.30
N THR A 177 -5.00 -8.32 8.79
CA THR A 177 -3.80 -8.57 9.58
C THR A 177 -2.89 -7.36 9.46
N SER A 178 -2.58 -6.72 10.58
CA SER A 178 -1.65 -5.60 10.63
C SER A 178 -0.56 -5.90 11.65
N THR A 179 0.68 -5.83 11.21
CA THR A 179 1.84 -6.08 12.06
C THR A 179 2.78 -4.89 11.97
N HIS A 180 3.00 -4.25 13.08
CA HIS A 180 3.92 -3.15 13.22
C HIS A 180 5.04 -3.56 14.17
N SER A 181 6.26 -3.29 13.81
CA SER A 181 7.41 -3.57 14.66
C SER A 181 8.44 -2.44 14.58
N GLY A 182 9.19 -2.26 15.66
CA GLY A 182 10.23 -1.25 15.73
C GLY A 182 9.97 -0.18 16.78
N ALA A 183 10.73 0.90 16.74
CA ALA A 183 10.77 1.92 17.79
C ALA A 183 9.92 3.17 17.49
N ALA A 184 9.04 3.15 16.50
CA ALA A 184 8.17 4.27 16.17
C ALA A 184 6.83 4.19 16.91
N ASP A 185 6.19 5.33 17.15
CA ASP A 185 4.80 5.39 17.57
C ASP A 185 3.90 4.78 16.49
N GLN A 186 2.94 3.95 16.90
CA GLN A 186 2.14 3.16 15.96
C GLN A 186 0.66 3.36 16.20
N ASP A 187 -0.03 4.00 15.26
CA ASP A 187 -1.48 4.18 15.32
C ASP A 187 -2.17 3.33 14.24
N THR A 188 -3.06 2.44 14.67
CA THR A 188 -3.89 1.65 13.76
C THR A 188 -5.36 1.96 13.98
N THR A 189 -6.04 2.40 12.94
CA THR A 189 -7.48 2.66 12.94
C THR A 189 -8.17 1.78 11.92
N ILE A 190 -9.17 1.00 12.36
CA ILE A 190 -9.95 0.13 11.49
C ILE A 190 -11.43 0.50 11.61
N HIS A 191 -12.04 0.86 10.49
CA HIS A 191 -13.49 0.99 10.33
C HIS A 191 -14.00 -0.16 9.46
N HIS A 192 -14.86 -0.97 10.02
CA HIS A 192 -15.40 -2.13 9.32
C HIS A 192 -16.93 -2.13 9.31
N THR A 193 -17.50 -2.48 8.16
CA THR A 193 -18.94 -2.75 8.02
C THR A 193 -19.16 -4.07 7.28
N GLY A 194 -19.76 -5.05 7.97
CA GLY A 194 -19.98 -6.38 7.41
C GLY A 194 -20.23 -7.42 8.47
N SER A 195 -20.10 -8.68 8.12
CA SER A 195 -20.23 -9.82 9.04
C SER A 195 -19.06 -10.78 8.90
N ASP A 196 -18.92 -11.71 9.84
CA ASP A 196 -17.95 -12.82 9.79
C ASP A 196 -16.50 -12.34 9.56
N SER A 197 -16.07 -11.33 10.30
CA SER A 197 -14.75 -10.72 10.04
C SER A 197 -13.74 -11.02 11.14
N THR A 198 -12.49 -11.16 10.72
CA THR A 198 -11.34 -11.43 11.61
C THR A 198 -10.31 -10.31 11.54
N PHE A 199 -9.93 -9.80 12.69
CA PHE A 199 -8.92 -8.76 12.85
C PHE A 199 -7.80 -9.29 13.75
N SER A 200 -6.57 -9.21 13.25
CA SER A 200 -5.36 -9.55 14.00
C SER A 200 -4.38 -8.41 13.92
N ILE A 201 -4.22 -7.69 15.01
CA ILE A 201 -3.34 -6.53 15.08
C ILE A 201 -2.22 -6.84 16.05
N THR A 202 -0.99 -6.68 15.62
CA THR A 202 0.20 -6.83 16.45
C THR A 202 1.02 -5.55 16.38
N GLN A 203 1.28 -4.96 17.53
CA GLN A 203 2.20 -3.85 17.69
C GLN A 203 3.28 -4.30 18.66
N ASP A 204 4.50 -4.38 18.16
CA ASP A 204 5.69 -4.82 18.90
C ASP A 204 6.75 -3.72 18.78
N GLY A 205 6.96 -2.98 19.87
CA GLY A 205 7.87 -1.84 19.85
C GLY A 205 7.98 -1.16 21.20
N ALA A 206 9.02 -0.37 21.37
CA ALA A 206 9.35 0.29 22.62
C ALA A 206 8.68 1.67 22.81
N HIS A 207 7.69 2.02 21.99
CA HIS A 207 7.02 3.31 21.99
C HIS A 207 5.49 3.17 22.08
N ASP A 208 4.82 4.29 22.36
CA ASP A 208 3.37 4.33 22.51
C ASP A 208 2.65 3.93 21.22
N GLY A 209 1.67 3.06 21.34
CA GLY A 209 0.86 2.61 20.23
C GLY A 209 -0.63 2.74 20.54
N THR A 210 -1.44 3.02 19.52
CA THR A 210 -2.90 3.08 19.64
C THR A 210 -3.56 2.16 18.63
N VAL A 211 -4.49 1.33 19.09
CA VAL A 211 -5.35 0.54 18.22
C VAL A 211 -6.80 0.95 18.43
N SER A 212 -7.45 1.42 17.38
CA SER A 212 -8.87 1.77 17.37
C SER A 212 -9.62 0.93 16.34
N ILE A 213 -10.55 0.11 16.79
CA ILE A 213 -11.34 -0.76 15.90
C ILE A 213 -12.82 -0.46 16.10
N THR A 214 -13.49 -0.05 15.03
CA THR A 214 -14.93 0.16 14.99
C THR A 214 -15.54 -0.81 14.00
N THR A 215 -16.44 -1.66 14.48
CA THR A 215 -17.14 -2.65 13.64
C THR A 215 -18.66 -2.42 13.66
N VAL A 216 -19.28 -2.61 12.51
CA VAL A 216 -20.74 -2.61 12.36
C VAL A 216 -21.14 -3.90 11.66
N GLY A 217 -21.87 -4.76 12.37
CA GLY A 217 -22.28 -6.08 11.87
C GLY A 217 -22.29 -7.14 12.97
N SER A 218 -22.14 -8.40 12.59
CA SER A 218 -22.14 -9.54 13.51
C SER A 218 -20.92 -10.45 13.30
N ASP A 219 -20.65 -11.29 14.30
CA ASP A 219 -19.70 -12.40 14.25
C ASP A 219 -18.25 -11.96 13.95
N HIS A 220 -17.79 -10.93 14.66
CA HIS A 220 -16.43 -10.43 14.54
C HIS A 220 -15.48 -11.09 15.57
N ASN A 221 -14.31 -11.48 15.09
CA ASN A 221 -13.22 -11.94 15.94
C ASN A 221 -12.08 -10.91 15.93
N VAL A 222 -11.72 -10.38 17.09
CA VAL A 222 -10.70 -9.35 17.23
C VAL A 222 -9.59 -9.84 18.15
N THR A 223 -8.37 -9.82 17.66
CA THR A 223 -7.17 -10.09 18.45
C THR A 223 -6.24 -8.89 18.34
N VAL A 224 -5.88 -8.32 19.47
CA VAL A 224 -4.89 -7.24 19.55
C VAL A 224 -3.78 -7.69 20.50
N THR A 225 -2.56 -7.62 20.02
CA THR A 225 -1.36 -7.86 20.81
C THR A 225 -0.51 -6.60 20.79
N MET A 226 -0.19 -6.09 21.96
CA MET A 226 0.71 -4.95 22.13
C MET A 226 1.79 -5.39 23.11
N ASP A 227 3.05 -5.29 22.73
CA ASP A 227 4.21 -5.69 23.51
C ASP A 227 5.18 -4.50 23.60
N ASP A 228 5.63 -4.17 24.84
CA ASP A 228 6.51 -3.04 25.18
C ASP A 228 7.97 -3.47 25.28
#